data_3e359b43793abb968a47a73c37bb0c63
#
_entry.id   3e359b43793abb968a47a73c37bb0c63
#
_cell.length_a   1.000
_cell.length_b   1.000
_cell.length_c   1.000
_cell.angle_alpha   90.00
_cell.angle_beta   90.00
_cell.angle_gamma   90.00
#
_symmetry.space_group_name_H-M   'P 1'
#
loop_
_entity.id
_entity.type
_entity.pdbx_description
1 polymer ?
#
loop_
_entity_poly.entity_id
_entity_poly.type
_entity_poly.pdbx_seq_one_letter_code
_entity_poly.pdbx_strand_id
1 'polypeptide(L)'
;MNNTPIKRSEFISSVGVAALGLFGAQSASAQTLNSEKKKLPPAKMYVGHQHDHSAATLKVLAALGVKNICSGLPARRMGAEWSVDGLVRLRRHVESFGIKLDAVPLPISSSPVAKAEYPEIFLDKGAARDKAIDEICEMIRNAGKAGIPMLKYNFTYLGVVRTGKVKGRGGAIDPNFDFSKIKPSAAVTIAGQISAEENWSRIEYFLSRVVPVATENKVKLALHPNDPGLLQDRPYLGIYAVLSSVEGLKRFVDTHASPYHGLNFCQGTICEMLKNPNEEIL
;
A
#
# COMPACT_ATOMS: atom_id res chain seq x y z
N MET A 1 16.35 26.86 37.02
CA MET A 1 16.93 26.05 35.93
C MET A 1 16.27 26.49 34.63
N ASN A 2 16.91 27.32 33.83
CA ASN A 2 16.37 27.95 32.65
C ASN A 2 16.48 26.99 31.46
N ASN A 3 15.32 26.54 30.94
CA ASN A 3 15.23 25.83 29.68
C ASN A 3 15.03 26.85 28.54
N THR A 4 16.11 27.17 27.83
CA THR A 4 16.04 27.93 26.58
C THR A 4 16.01 26.96 25.40
N PRO A 5 15.09 27.06 24.44
CA PRO A 5 15.06 26.16 23.28
C PRO A 5 16.16 26.50 22.29
N ILE A 6 16.93 25.47 21.90
CA ILE A 6 18.02 25.56 20.91
C ILE A 6 17.40 25.75 19.51
N LYS A 7 17.84 26.81 18.81
CA LYS A 7 17.43 27.09 17.43
C LYS A 7 18.13 26.14 16.45
N ARG A 8 17.37 25.62 15.48
CA ARG A 8 17.78 24.65 14.44
C ARG A 8 18.95 25.07 13.52
N SER A 9 19.50 26.28 13.65
CA SER A 9 20.55 26.83 12.78
C SER A 9 22.00 26.64 13.28
N GLU A 10 22.23 26.06 14.46
CA GLU A 10 23.57 25.99 15.06
C GLU A 10 24.22 24.59 15.02
N PHE A 11 23.64 23.63 14.32
CA PHE A 11 24.14 22.24 14.28
C PHE A 11 25.00 21.90 13.04
N ILE A 12 25.33 22.90 12.20
CA ILE A 12 26.18 22.69 11.03
C ILE A 12 27.40 23.63 11.12
N SER A 13 28.30 23.40 12.06
CA SER A 13 29.64 23.96 12.02
C SER A 13 30.49 23.38 13.13
N SER A 14 30.99 22.17 12.98
CA SER A 14 32.25 21.74 13.62
C SER A 14 32.59 20.29 13.26
N VAL A 15 33.27 20.07 12.14
CA VAL A 15 34.34 19.09 12.04
C VAL A 15 35.41 19.69 11.12
N GLY A 16 36.44 20.15 11.73
CA GLY A 16 37.62 20.73 11.09
C GLY A 16 38.65 19.69 10.69
N VAL A 17 39.26 20.01 9.63
CA VAL A 17 40.60 19.81 9.12
C VAL A 17 41.61 19.14 10.06
N ALA A 18 42.24 18.05 9.61
CA ALA A 18 43.69 17.82 9.53
C ALA A 18 44.01 16.40 9.06
N ALA A 19 44.67 16.23 7.92
CA ALA A 19 46.02 15.69 7.81
C ALA A 19 46.41 15.56 6.33
N LEU A 20 47.50 16.28 5.99
CA LEU A 20 48.24 16.15 4.74
C LEU A 20 48.99 14.81 4.68
N GLY A 21 48.93 14.16 3.53
CA GLY A 21 49.77 13.02 3.16
C GLY A 21 49.84 12.90 1.64
N LEU A 22 50.95 13.35 1.06
CA LEU A 22 51.34 13.24 -0.36
C LEU A 22 51.35 11.79 -0.84
N PHE A 23 50.68 11.49 -1.98
CA PHE A 23 51.21 10.60 -3.02
C PHE A 23 50.39 10.74 -4.32
N GLY A 24 51.14 11.00 -5.41
CA GLY A 24 50.99 10.57 -6.80
C GLY A 24 49.67 10.81 -7.55
N ALA A 25 49.75 11.73 -8.49
CA ALA A 25 48.73 12.02 -9.50
C ALA A 25 48.42 10.85 -10.42
N GLN A 26 47.11 10.56 -10.60
CA GLN A 26 46.54 10.19 -11.87
C GLN A 26 45.15 10.82 -11.95
N SER A 27 45.01 11.77 -12.86
CA SER A 27 43.79 12.51 -13.12
C SER A 27 42.78 11.59 -13.82
N ALA A 28 41.83 11.05 -13.03
CA ALA A 28 40.56 10.59 -13.55
C ALA A 28 39.55 11.74 -13.37
N SER A 29 39.14 12.34 -14.48
CA SER A 29 38.10 13.36 -14.52
C SER A 29 36.78 12.77 -13.98
N ALA A 30 36.49 13.05 -12.71
CA ALA A 30 35.17 12.85 -12.15
C ALA A 30 34.23 13.83 -12.83
N GLN A 31 33.50 13.34 -13.83
CA GLN A 31 32.30 14.02 -14.31
C GLN A 31 31.34 14.05 -13.12
N THR A 32 31.27 15.22 -12.47
CA THR A 32 30.18 15.58 -11.57
C THR A 32 28.89 15.53 -12.37
N LEU A 33 28.15 14.43 -12.25
CA LEU A 33 26.76 14.36 -12.63
C LEU A 33 25.99 15.35 -11.75
N ASN A 34 25.92 16.60 -12.22
CA ASN A 34 25.02 17.61 -11.70
C ASN A 34 23.60 17.17 -12.08
N SER A 35 23.03 16.23 -11.33
CA SER A 35 21.62 15.96 -11.40
C SER A 35 20.92 17.19 -10.82
N GLU A 36 20.52 18.11 -11.69
CA GLU A 36 19.52 19.12 -11.31
C GLU A 36 18.35 18.37 -10.69
N LYS A 37 18.22 18.46 -9.36
CA LYS A 37 17.04 17.95 -8.66
C LYS A 37 15.83 18.69 -9.22
N LYS A 38 15.13 18.05 -10.14
CA LYS A 38 13.92 18.58 -10.75
C LYS A 38 13.00 19.00 -9.60
N LYS A 39 12.79 20.30 -9.43
CA LYS A 39 11.97 20.84 -8.35
C LYS A 39 10.55 20.32 -8.54
N LEU A 40 10.17 19.32 -7.77
CA LEU A 40 8.83 18.76 -7.82
C LEU A 40 7.82 19.85 -7.42
N PRO A 41 6.65 19.89 -8.06
CA PRO A 41 5.60 20.82 -7.66
C PRO A 41 5.21 20.53 -6.19
N PRO A 42 4.76 21.55 -5.44
CA PRO A 42 4.33 21.34 -4.05
C PRO A 42 3.26 20.23 -3.98
N ALA A 43 3.43 19.32 -3.03
CA ALA A 43 2.45 18.27 -2.79
C ALA A 43 1.11 18.90 -2.39
N LYS A 44 0.03 18.48 -3.05
CA LYS A 44 -1.32 18.85 -2.64
C LYS A 44 -1.78 17.87 -1.56
N MET A 45 -2.04 18.39 -0.37
CA MET A 45 -2.57 17.60 0.73
C MET A 45 -4.08 17.73 0.80
N TYR A 46 -4.76 16.58 0.94
CA TYR A 46 -6.19 16.53 1.12
C TYR A 46 -6.52 15.79 2.42
N VAL A 47 -7.50 16.31 3.15
CA VAL A 47 -8.07 15.56 4.28
C VAL A 47 -9.07 14.56 3.71
N GLY A 48 -8.89 13.29 4.07
CA GLY A 48 -9.68 12.18 3.57
C GLY A 48 -10.09 11.20 4.66
N HIS A 49 -10.97 10.28 4.31
CA HIS A 49 -11.41 9.17 5.14
C HIS A 49 -11.51 7.90 4.29
N GLN A 50 -11.52 6.73 4.93
CA GLN A 50 -11.73 5.46 4.25
C GLN A 50 -12.61 4.50 5.06
N HIS A 51 -13.17 3.50 4.36
CA HIS A 51 -13.94 2.38 4.90
C HIS A 51 -15.41 2.63 5.27
N ASP A 52 -15.90 3.87 5.25
CA ASP A 52 -17.32 4.13 5.47
C ASP A 52 -17.86 5.23 4.55
N HIS A 53 -19.04 5.03 4.04
CA HIS A 53 -19.76 5.98 3.19
C HIS A 53 -21.25 6.05 3.57
N SER A 54 -21.59 5.69 4.82
CA SER A 54 -22.95 5.84 5.33
C SER A 54 -23.34 7.30 5.41
N ALA A 55 -24.62 7.63 5.26
CA ALA A 55 -25.12 8.99 5.34
C ALA A 55 -24.79 9.66 6.68
N ALA A 56 -24.77 8.89 7.78
CA ALA A 56 -24.39 9.38 9.10
C ALA A 56 -22.93 9.82 9.14
N THR A 57 -22.02 8.98 8.68
CA THR A 57 -20.59 9.28 8.61
C THR A 57 -20.31 10.44 7.64
N LEU A 58 -20.91 10.43 6.45
CA LEU A 58 -20.71 11.49 5.46
C LEU A 58 -21.14 12.87 5.96
N LYS A 59 -22.24 12.98 6.73
CA LYS A 59 -22.66 14.24 7.37
C LYS A 59 -21.59 14.77 8.34
N VAL A 60 -21.03 13.90 9.18
CA VAL A 60 -19.98 14.29 10.13
C VAL A 60 -18.70 14.69 9.40
N LEU A 61 -18.29 13.90 8.40
CA LEU A 61 -17.09 14.20 7.62
C LEU A 61 -17.21 15.53 6.86
N ALA A 62 -18.37 15.80 6.26
CA ALA A 62 -18.63 17.07 5.58
C ALA A 62 -18.56 18.27 6.56
N ALA A 63 -19.14 18.13 7.76
CA ALA A 63 -19.08 19.16 8.82
C ALA A 63 -17.65 19.41 9.32
N LEU A 64 -16.78 18.38 9.31
CA LEU A 64 -15.35 18.49 9.64
C LEU A 64 -14.48 18.99 8.47
N GLY A 65 -15.08 19.27 7.31
CA GLY A 65 -14.37 19.81 6.14
C GLY A 65 -13.63 18.75 5.32
N VAL A 66 -13.90 17.45 5.52
CA VAL A 66 -13.35 16.36 4.68
C VAL A 66 -13.89 16.52 3.26
N LYS A 67 -12.99 16.48 2.26
CA LYS A 67 -13.33 16.70 0.85
C LYS A 67 -13.24 15.44 -0.01
N ASN A 68 -12.55 14.41 0.46
CA ASN A 68 -12.23 13.23 -0.32
C ASN A 68 -12.40 11.97 0.53
N ILE A 69 -12.95 10.91 -0.05
CA ILE A 69 -12.99 9.61 0.63
C ILE A 69 -12.61 8.44 -0.31
N CYS A 70 -12.13 7.37 0.31
CA CYS A 70 -12.24 6.03 -0.20
C CYS A 70 -13.46 5.37 0.46
N SER A 71 -14.40 4.83 -0.31
CA SER A 71 -15.61 4.22 0.24
C SER A 71 -15.32 2.92 1.02
N GLY A 72 -16.32 2.37 1.66
CA GLY A 72 -16.36 0.95 2.01
C GLY A 72 -16.45 0.07 0.75
N LEU A 73 -16.21 -1.23 0.93
CA LEU A 73 -16.34 -2.23 -0.15
C LEU A 73 -17.80 -2.27 -0.67
N PRO A 74 -18.04 -2.08 -1.96
CA PRO A 74 -19.40 -2.12 -2.52
C PRO A 74 -20.09 -3.48 -2.31
N ALA A 75 -19.41 -4.57 -2.68
CA ALA A 75 -19.84 -5.93 -2.46
C ALA A 75 -18.64 -6.88 -2.47
N ARG A 76 -18.78 -8.04 -1.80
CA ARG A 76 -17.69 -9.04 -1.70
C ARG A 76 -17.42 -9.81 -3.01
N ARG A 77 -18.35 -9.81 -3.94
CA ARG A 77 -18.25 -10.47 -5.25
C ARG A 77 -18.87 -9.60 -6.32
N MET A 78 -18.58 -9.91 -7.58
CA MET A 78 -19.20 -9.27 -8.73
C MET A 78 -20.74 -9.37 -8.62
N GLY A 79 -21.43 -8.26 -8.89
CA GLY A 79 -22.89 -8.16 -8.79
C GLY A 79 -23.40 -6.76 -9.10
N ALA A 80 -24.63 -6.47 -8.70
CA ALA A 80 -25.33 -5.21 -9.02
C ALA A 80 -24.59 -3.96 -8.48
N GLU A 81 -23.94 -4.05 -7.34
CA GLU A 81 -23.16 -2.98 -6.72
C GLU A 81 -21.88 -2.66 -7.51
N TRP A 82 -21.33 -3.64 -8.24
CA TRP A 82 -20.18 -3.49 -9.12
C TRP A 82 -20.57 -3.17 -10.57
N SER A 83 -21.86 -3.11 -10.90
CA SER A 83 -22.29 -2.59 -12.20
C SER A 83 -21.98 -1.11 -12.34
N VAL A 84 -21.95 -0.59 -13.58
CA VAL A 84 -21.77 0.85 -13.84
C VAL A 84 -22.81 1.67 -13.07
N ASP A 85 -24.08 1.26 -13.10
CA ASP A 85 -25.15 1.97 -12.41
C ASP A 85 -25.00 1.89 -10.88
N GLY A 86 -24.56 0.76 -10.33
CA GLY A 86 -24.26 0.60 -8.90
C GLY A 86 -23.17 1.55 -8.43
N LEU A 87 -22.07 1.60 -9.19
CA LEU A 87 -20.95 2.48 -8.89
C LEU A 87 -21.28 3.97 -9.10
N VAL A 88 -22.10 4.30 -10.10
CA VAL A 88 -22.60 5.68 -10.28
C VAL A 88 -23.53 6.09 -9.12
N ARG A 89 -24.40 5.20 -8.64
CA ARG A 89 -25.22 5.48 -7.45
C ARG A 89 -24.35 5.73 -6.22
N LEU A 90 -23.35 4.88 -5.98
CA LEU A 90 -22.38 5.05 -4.88
C LEU A 90 -21.69 6.41 -4.97
N ARG A 91 -21.13 6.76 -6.15
CA ARG A 91 -20.46 8.04 -6.36
C ARG A 91 -21.37 9.23 -6.10
N ARG A 92 -22.57 9.21 -6.69
CA ARG A 92 -23.57 10.30 -6.49
C ARG A 92 -24.02 10.41 -5.04
N HIS A 93 -24.15 9.30 -4.33
CA HIS A 93 -24.46 9.29 -2.91
C HIS A 93 -23.39 10.06 -2.11
N VAL A 94 -22.11 9.76 -2.31
CA VAL A 94 -21.01 10.45 -1.63
C VAL A 94 -20.95 11.93 -2.04
N GLU A 95 -21.07 12.23 -3.32
CA GLU A 95 -21.00 13.59 -3.87
C GLU A 95 -22.15 14.48 -3.40
N SER A 96 -23.32 13.91 -3.05
CA SER A 96 -24.46 14.65 -2.50
C SER A 96 -24.18 15.30 -1.14
N PHE A 97 -23.11 14.90 -0.44
CA PHE A 97 -22.62 15.51 0.81
C PHE A 97 -21.49 16.53 0.58
N GLY A 98 -21.17 16.88 -0.67
CA GLY A 98 -20.09 17.79 -1.01
C GLY A 98 -18.69 17.15 -0.85
N ILE A 99 -18.61 15.82 -0.81
CA ILE A 99 -17.40 15.02 -0.67
C ILE A 99 -17.16 14.27 -1.99
N LYS A 100 -15.92 14.21 -2.47
CA LYS A 100 -15.54 13.50 -3.67
C LYS A 100 -15.21 12.04 -3.37
N LEU A 101 -15.72 11.13 -4.16
CA LEU A 101 -15.31 9.72 -4.13
C LEU A 101 -14.06 9.53 -4.99
N ASP A 102 -12.90 9.48 -4.35
CA ASP A 102 -11.61 9.33 -5.05
C ASP A 102 -11.20 7.88 -5.25
N ALA A 103 -11.64 6.97 -4.37
CA ALA A 103 -11.26 5.57 -4.45
C ALA A 103 -12.35 4.63 -3.94
N VAL A 104 -12.34 3.41 -4.49
CA VAL A 104 -13.18 2.30 -4.06
C VAL A 104 -12.27 1.08 -3.80
N PRO A 105 -12.45 0.32 -2.70
CA PRO A 105 -11.68 -0.89 -2.50
C PRO A 105 -12.19 -2.01 -3.41
N LEU A 106 -11.26 -2.74 -4.06
CA LEU A 106 -11.57 -4.02 -4.69
C LEU A 106 -11.80 -5.11 -3.62
N PRO A 107 -12.56 -6.15 -3.92
CA PRO A 107 -12.77 -7.28 -3.02
C PRO A 107 -11.54 -8.22 -2.98
N ILE A 108 -10.38 -7.64 -2.85
CA ILE A 108 -9.08 -8.26 -2.55
C ILE A 108 -8.56 -7.52 -1.33
N SER A 109 -9.15 -7.83 -0.18
CA SER A 109 -8.95 -7.11 1.06
C SER A 109 -7.70 -7.56 1.82
N SER A 110 -7.40 -6.90 2.94
CA SER A 110 -6.35 -7.32 3.87
C SER A 110 -6.77 -8.48 4.78
N SER A 111 -7.73 -9.29 4.36
CA SER A 111 -8.15 -10.50 5.07
C SER A 111 -7.13 -11.63 4.88
N PRO A 112 -6.95 -12.52 5.88
CA PRO A 112 -6.23 -13.78 5.65
C PRO A 112 -6.87 -14.57 4.52
N VAL A 113 -6.06 -15.31 3.74
CA VAL A 113 -6.52 -16.04 2.55
C VAL A 113 -7.72 -16.96 2.81
N ALA A 114 -7.83 -17.53 4.02
CA ALA A 114 -8.98 -18.35 4.44
C ALA A 114 -10.32 -17.56 4.51
N LYS A 115 -10.27 -16.24 4.53
CA LYS A 115 -11.43 -15.32 4.59
C LYS A 115 -11.47 -14.35 3.42
N ALA A 116 -10.55 -14.50 2.46
CA ALA A 116 -10.47 -13.66 1.27
C ALA A 116 -11.78 -13.72 0.47
N GLU A 117 -12.08 -12.64 -0.21
CA GLU A 117 -13.24 -12.54 -1.09
C GLU A 117 -13.06 -13.38 -2.36
N TYR A 118 -11.85 -13.41 -2.90
CA TYR A 118 -11.43 -14.15 -4.08
C TYR A 118 -10.21 -15.05 -3.76
N PRO A 119 -10.38 -16.10 -2.93
CA PRO A 119 -9.28 -17.00 -2.58
C PRO A 119 -8.69 -17.72 -3.79
N GLU A 120 -9.45 -17.87 -4.86
CA GLU A 120 -9.03 -18.51 -6.11
C GLU A 120 -7.82 -17.79 -6.73
N ILE A 121 -7.71 -16.46 -6.60
CA ILE A 121 -6.57 -15.67 -7.08
C ILE A 121 -5.26 -16.12 -6.40
N PHE A 122 -5.34 -16.53 -5.15
CA PHE A 122 -4.21 -16.91 -4.32
C PHE A 122 -3.93 -18.41 -4.31
N LEU A 123 -4.96 -19.24 -4.42
CA LEU A 123 -4.86 -20.69 -4.20
C LEU A 123 -4.83 -21.49 -5.49
N ASP A 124 -5.51 -21.05 -6.54
CA ASP A 124 -5.68 -21.79 -7.79
C ASP A 124 -4.65 -21.40 -8.86
N LYS A 125 -4.50 -22.26 -9.87
CA LYS A 125 -3.62 -22.06 -11.04
C LYS A 125 -4.33 -22.30 -12.37
N GLY A 126 -5.66 -22.33 -12.39
CA GLY A 126 -6.43 -22.70 -13.57
C GLY A 126 -7.66 -21.82 -13.78
N ALA A 127 -8.70 -22.42 -14.38
CA ALA A 127 -9.90 -21.72 -14.82
C ALA A 127 -10.62 -20.94 -13.70
N ALA A 128 -10.59 -21.44 -12.44
CA ALA A 128 -11.20 -20.74 -11.31
C ALA A 128 -10.49 -19.44 -11.01
N ARG A 129 -9.12 -19.45 -10.98
CA ARG A 129 -8.32 -18.23 -10.83
C ARG A 129 -8.59 -17.26 -11.98
N ASP A 130 -8.57 -17.75 -13.21
CA ASP A 130 -8.71 -16.93 -14.40
C ASP A 130 -10.09 -16.23 -14.42
N LYS A 131 -11.16 -16.96 -14.09
CA LYS A 131 -12.49 -16.39 -13.91
C LYS A 131 -12.53 -15.32 -12.82
N ALA A 132 -11.90 -15.58 -11.68
CA ALA A 132 -11.85 -14.63 -10.59
C ALA A 132 -11.14 -13.33 -11.01
N ILE A 133 -10.03 -13.42 -11.75
CA ILE A 133 -9.32 -12.26 -12.28
C ILE A 133 -10.15 -11.55 -13.36
N ASP A 134 -10.90 -12.27 -14.21
CA ASP A 134 -11.77 -11.65 -15.21
C ASP A 134 -12.89 -10.84 -14.56
N GLU A 135 -13.46 -11.30 -13.44
CA GLU A 135 -14.42 -10.52 -12.65
C GLU A 135 -13.78 -9.22 -12.09
N ILE A 136 -12.54 -9.28 -11.60
CA ILE A 136 -11.78 -8.08 -11.19
C ILE A 136 -11.57 -7.13 -12.38
N CYS A 137 -11.22 -7.65 -13.55
CA CYS A 137 -11.07 -6.84 -14.77
C CYS A 137 -12.40 -6.14 -15.14
N GLU A 138 -13.53 -6.82 -14.97
CA GLU A 138 -14.83 -6.21 -15.23
C GLU A 138 -15.17 -5.10 -14.21
N MET A 139 -14.85 -5.30 -12.93
CA MET A 139 -14.97 -4.23 -11.91
C MET A 139 -14.15 -3.00 -12.28
N ILE A 140 -12.92 -3.19 -12.80
CA ILE A 140 -12.05 -2.08 -13.25
C ILE A 140 -12.70 -1.33 -14.42
N ARG A 141 -13.21 -2.03 -15.43
CA ARG A 141 -13.93 -1.41 -16.57
C ARG A 141 -15.14 -0.60 -16.09
N ASN A 142 -15.93 -1.18 -15.20
CA ASN A 142 -17.13 -0.56 -14.67
C ASN A 142 -16.81 0.67 -13.82
N ALA A 143 -15.72 0.63 -13.03
CA ALA A 143 -15.23 1.80 -12.29
C ALA A 143 -14.83 2.95 -13.22
N GLY A 144 -14.10 2.65 -14.31
CA GLY A 144 -13.75 3.66 -15.32
C GLY A 144 -14.99 4.29 -15.96
N LYS A 145 -15.95 3.48 -16.40
CA LYS A 145 -17.23 3.94 -16.96
C LYS A 145 -18.06 4.76 -15.97
N ALA A 146 -18.00 4.43 -14.67
CA ALA A 146 -18.67 5.16 -13.60
C ALA A 146 -17.95 6.44 -13.17
N GLY A 147 -16.74 6.72 -13.71
CA GLY A 147 -15.95 7.89 -13.37
C GLY A 147 -15.26 7.80 -12.00
N ILE A 148 -14.97 6.59 -11.53
CA ILE A 148 -14.19 6.33 -10.31
C ILE A 148 -12.72 6.23 -10.71
N PRO A 149 -11.83 7.14 -10.21
CA PRO A 149 -10.47 7.27 -10.74
C PRO A 149 -9.49 6.25 -10.16
N MET A 150 -9.82 5.58 -9.03
CA MET A 150 -8.88 4.70 -8.34
C MET A 150 -9.59 3.52 -7.68
N LEU A 151 -8.94 2.37 -7.75
CA LEU A 151 -9.32 1.17 -7.01
C LEU A 151 -8.14 0.75 -6.12
N LYS A 152 -8.36 0.68 -4.80
CA LYS A 152 -7.34 0.18 -3.87
C LYS A 152 -7.54 -1.30 -3.60
N TYR A 153 -6.46 -2.02 -3.30
CA TYR A 153 -6.51 -3.44 -2.96
C TYR A 153 -5.31 -3.87 -2.13
N ASN A 154 -5.36 -5.09 -1.62
CA ASN A 154 -4.25 -5.77 -0.96
C ASN A 154 -3.93 -7.05 -1.73
N PHE A 155 -2.70 -7.52 -1.65
CA PHE A 155 -2.32 -8.84 -2.15
C PHE A 155 -1.58 -9.57 -1.03
N THR A 156 -2.32 -10.33 -0.21
CA THR A 156 -1.78 -10.96 1.00
C THR A 156 -2.44 -12.31 1.28
N TYR A 157 -1.63 -13.27 1.75
CA TYR A 157 -2.10 -14.55 2.28
C TYR A 157 -2.38 -14.47 3.77
N LEU A 158 -1.64 -13.61 4.46
CA LEU A 158 -1.57 -13.57 5.93
C LEU A 158 -2.62 -12.64 6.55
N GLY A 159 -3.10 -11.67 5.77
CA GLY A 159 -3.88 -10.57 6.33
C GLY A 159 -3.00 -9.61 7.15
N VAL A 160 -3.62 -8.90 8.09
CA VAL A 160 -2.92 -8.01 9.03
C VAL A 160 -2.52 -8.81 10.26
N VAL A 161 -1.24 -9.15 10.37
CA VAL A 161 -0.73 -10.00 11.44
C VAL A 161 -0.49 -9.21 12.71
N ARG A 162 -0.90 -9.78 13.86
CA ARG A 162 -0.64 -9.19 15.19
C ARG A 162 -0.28 -10.30 16.18
N THR A 163 0.67 -10.01 17.10
CA THR A 163 1.12 -10.95 18.12
C THR A 163 0.60 -10.64 19.53
N GLY A 164 -0.03 -9.48 19.70
CA GLY A 164 -0.58 -9.06 20.98
C GLY A 164 -1.13 -7.65 20.97
N LYS A 165 -1.24 -7.08 22.17
CA LYS A 165 -1.66 -5.69 22.40
C LYS A 165 -0.68 -5.00 23.34
N VAL A 166 -0.49 -3.70 23.16
CA VAL A 166 0.36 -2.85 24.01
C VAL A 166 -0.43 -1.63 24.48
N LYS A 167 -0.03 -1.08 25.64
CA LYS A 167 -0.55 0.22 26.10
C LYS A 167 0.11 1.32 25.29
N GLY A 168 -0.71 2.13 24.64
CA GLY A 168 -0.32 3.34 23.92
C GLY A 168 -0.50 4.59 24.79
N ARG A 169 -0.39 5.74 24.12
CA ARG A 169 -0.55 7.05 24.72
C ARG A 169 -1.97 7.25 25.23
N GLY A 170 -2.14 7.95 26.36
CA GLY A 170 -3.46 8.23 26.93
C GLY A 170 -4.23 7.00 27.43
N GLY A 171 -3.56 5.85 27.60
CA GLY A 171 -4.20 4.61 28.04
C GLY A 171 -4.84 3.80 26.90
N ALA A 172 -4.63 4.16 25.64
CA ALA A 172 -5.06 3.38 24.49
C ALA A 172 -4.48 1.96 24.53
N ILE A 173 -5.21 0.99 24.00
CA ILE A 173 -4.75 -0.40 23.86
C ILE A 173 -4.66 -0.68 22.37
N ASP A 174 -3.43 -0.74 21.87
CA ASP A 174 -3.17 -0.88 20.46
C ASP A 174 -2.75 -2.32 20.10
N PRO A 175 -3.25 -2.89 18.98
CA PRO A 175 -2.71 -4.13 18.45
C PRO A 175 -1.27 -3.93 18.01
N ASN A 176 -0.42 -4.93 18.27
CA ASN A 176 1.01 -4.84 17.95
C ASN A 176 1.53 -6.14 17.35
N PHE A 177 2.59 -6.04 16.57
CA PHE A 177 3.36 -7.17 16.06
C PHE A 177 4.78 -7.12 16.64
N ASP A 178 5.21 -8.25 17.22
CA ASP A 178 6.52 -8.42 17.86
C ASP A 178 7.11 -9.77 17.44
N PHE A 179 8.21 -9.76 16.71
CA PHE A 179 8.88 -10.98 16.22
C PHE A 179 9.24 -11.95 17.36
N SER A 180 9.58 -11.46 18.54
CA SER A 180 9.95 -12.30 19.69
C SER A 180 8.76 -13.11 20.25
N LYS A 181 7.54 -12.69 19.94
CA LYS A 181 6.29 -13.32 20.38
C LYS A 181 5.67 -14.26 19.34
N ILE A 182 6.34 -14.47 18.23
CA ILE A 182 5.91 -15.44 17.23
C ILE A 182 6.02 -16.86 17.84
N LYS A 183 4.92 -17.60 17.78
CA LYS A 183 4.91 -18.99 18.24
C LYS A 183 5.53 -19.90 17.17
N PRO A 184 6.62 -20.63 17.45
CA PRO A 184 7.25 -21.51 16.47
C PRO A 184 6.32 -22.61 15.94
N SER A 185 5.33 -23.01 16.75
CA SER A 185 4.34 -24.04 16.41
C SER A 185 3.08 -23.50 15.75
N ALA A 186 3.06 -22.23 15.29
CA ALA A 186 1.90 -21.69 14.62
C ALA A 186 1.63 -22.46 13.33
N ALA A 187 0.37 -22.85 13.13
CA ALA A 187 -0.04 -23.59 11.93
C ALA A 187 0.15 -22.74 10.68
N VAL A 188 0.59 -23.37 9.61
CA VAL A 188 0.65 -22.75 8.29
C VAL A 188 -0.75 -22.34 7.82
N THR A 189 -0.82 -21.37 6.92
CA THR A 189 -2.09 -20.98 6.31
C THR A 189 -2.69 -22.11 5.46
N ILE A 190 -3.95 -21.99 5.06
CA ILE A 190 -4.58 -22.94 4.12
C ILE A 190 -3.89 -23.00 2.75
N ALA A 191 -3.06 -22.00 2.41
CA ALA A 191 -2.24 -22.00 1.20
C ALA A 191 -1.04 -22.95 1.30
N GLY A 192 -0.71 -23.46 2.50
CA GLY A 192 0.46 -24.29 2.74
C GLY A 192 1.76 -23.47 2.69
N GLN A 193 2.79 -24.06 2.08
CA GLN A 193 4.08 -23.40 1.87
C GLN A 193 4.07 -22.65 0.53
N ILE A 194 4.31 -21.34 0.57
CA ILE A 194 4.41 -20.49 -0.63
C ILE A 194 5.79 -19.85 -0.63
N SER A 195 6.63 -20.24 -1.59
CA SER A 195 7.96 -19.65 -1.78
C SER A 195 7.87 -18.21 -2.30
N ALA A 196 8.97 -17.47 -2.24
CA ALA A 196 9.05 -16.13 -2.80
C ALA A 196 8.79 -16.14 -4.31
N GLU A 197 9.36 -17.10 -5.03
CA GLU A 197 9.20 -17.28 -6.47
C GLU A 197 7.74 -17.58 -6.84
N GLU A 198 7.09 -18.46 -6.08
CA GLU A 198 5.68 -18.78 -6.32
C GLU A 198 4.78 -17.58 -6.06
N ASN A 199 5.05 -16.83 -4.98
CA ASN A 199 4.29 -15.61 -4.67
C ASN A 199 4.47 -14.56 -5.78
N TRP A 200 5.71 -14.33 -6.24
CA TRP A 200 5.97 -13.43 -7.36
C TRP A 200 5.31 -13.89 -8.66
N SER A 201 5.36 -15.16 -9.00
CA SER A 201 4.69 -15.71 -10.18
C SER A 201 3.18 -15.43 -10.18
N ARG A 202 2.53 -15.52 -9.01
CA ARG A 202 1.10 -15.20 -8.87
C ARG A 202 0.82 -13.70 -8.99
N ILE A 203 1.67 -12.86 -8.39
CA ILE A 203 1.59 -11.39 -8.51
C ILE A 203 1.76 -10.98 -9.98
N GLU A 204 2.80 -11.48 -10.66
CA GLU A 204 3.07 -11.18 -12.07
C GLU A 204 1.91 -11.61 -12.97
N TYR A 205 1.37 -12.81 -12.74
CA TYR A 205 0.21 -13.27 -13.49
C TYR A 205 -1.02 -12.38 -13.28
N PHE A 206 -1.31 -12.00 -12.03
CA PHE A 206 -2.42 -11.08 -11.72
C PHE A 206 -2.21 -9.73 -12.40
N LEU A 207 -1.03 -9.12 -12.25
CA LEU A 207 -0.73 -7.82 -12.84
C LEU A 207 -0.76 -7.83 -14.37
N SER A 208 -0.28 -8.90 -15.02
CA SER A 208 -0.34 -9.04 -16.48
C SER A 208 -1.76 -8.98 -17.05
N ARG A 209 -2.76 -9.36 -16.24
CA ARG A 209 -4.17 -9.35 -16.63
C ARG A 209 -4.87 -8.03 -16.29
N VAL A 210 -4.62 -7.47 -15.09
CA VAL A 210 -5.37 -6.31 -14.59
C VAL A 210 -4.78 -4.96 -15.02
N VAL A 211 -3.44 -4.84 -15.15
CA VAL A 211 -2.80 -3.56 -15.46
C VAL A 211 -3.14 -3.04 -16.86
N PRO A 212 -3.15 -3.87 -17.91
CA PRO A 212 -3.62 -3.42 -19.23
C PRO A 212 -5.06 -2.87 -19.21
N VAL A 213 -5.97 -3.56 -18.50
CA VAL A 213 -7.38 -3.14 -18.38
C VAL A 213 -7.48 -1.81 -17.61
N ALA A 214 -6.71 -1.65 -16.53
CA ALA A 214 -6.66 -0.41 -15.77
C ALA A 214 -6.13 0.76 -16.60
N THR A 215 -5.10 0.52 -17.40
CA THR A 215 -4.49 1.51 -18.30
C THR A 215 -5.47 1.96 -19.37
N GLU A 216 -6.14 1.03 -20.03
CA GLU A 216 -7.16 1.31 -21.05
C GLU A 216 -8.32 2.15 -20.49
N ASN A 217 -8.79 1.82 -19.29
CA ASN A 217 -9.93 2.47 -18.65
C ASN A 217 -9.54 3.66 -17.77
N LYS A 218 -8.26 4.03 -17.72
CA LYS A 218 -7.70 5.16 -16.94
C LYS A 218 -8.05 5.11 -15.45
N VAL A 219 -8.07 3.90 -14.87
CA VAL A 219 -8.34 3.64 -13.45
C VAL A 219 -7.04 3.27 -12.76
N LYS A 220 -6.65 4.01 -11.73
CA LYS A 220 -5.44 3.70 -10.96
C LYS A 220 -5.67 2.49 -10.06
N LEU A 221 -4.80 1.49 -10.18
CA LEU A 221 -4.72 0.37 -9.24
C LEU A 221 -3.70 0.70 -8.16
N ALA A 222 -4.12 0.72 -6.92
CA ALA A 222 -3.33 1.16 -5.78
C ALA A 222 -3.21 0.05 -4.74
N LEU A 223 -2.07 -0.67 -4.74
CA LEU A 223 -1.79 -1.71 -3.75
C LEU A 223 -1.42 -1.09 -2.41
N HIS A 224 -2.06 -1.54 -1.32
CA HIS A 224 -1.59 -1.27 0.04
C HIS A 224 -0.46 -2.25 0.39
N PRO A 225 0.69 -1.78 0.93
CA PRO A 225 1.75 -2.64 1.42
C PRO A 225 1.24 -3.66 2.45
N ASN A 226 1.85 -4.84 2.53
CA ASN A 226 1.48 -5.81 3.55
C ASN A 226 1.92 -5.33 4.94
N ASP A 227 1.01 -5.40 5.89
CA ASP A 227 1.20 -4.98 7.29
C ASP A 227 1.14 -6.22 8.20
N PRO A 228 2.18 -6.43 9.01
CA PRO A 228 3.40 -5.64 9.20
C PRO A 228 4.48 -5.92 8.16
N GLY A 229 5.60 -5.18 8.24
CA GLY A 229 6.86 -5.58 7.61
C GLY A 229 7.31 -6.94 8.12
N LEU A 230 7.72 -7.86 7.25
CA LEU A 230 8.13 -9.20 7.60
C LEU A 230 9.54 -9.50 7.05
N LEU A 231 10.28 -10.37 7.75
CA LEU A 231 11.59 -10.82 7.32
C LEU A 231 11.49 -11.56 5.98
N GLN A 232 12.47 -11.32 5.10
CA GLN A 232 12.49 -11.89 3.75
C GLN A 232 13.39 -13.13 3.66
N ASP A 233 14.17 -13.43 4.70
CA ASP A 233 15.06 -14.59 4.80
C ASP A 233 14.35 -15.88 5.23
N ARG A 234 13.11 -15.78 5.67
CA ARG A 234 12.30 -16.92 6.14
C ARG A 234 10.79 -16.68 5.99
N PRO A 235 10.01 -17.75 5.83
CA PRO A 235 8.56 -17.63 5.76
C PRO A 235 7.93 -17.34 7.13
N TYR A 236 6.79 -16.67 7.13
CA TYR A 236 5.89 -16.57 8.27
C TYR A 236 4.61 -17.38 7.98
N LEU A 237 4.24 -18.30 8.85
CA LEU A 237 3.10 -19.23 8.67
C LEU A 237 3.09 -19.93 7.29
N GLY A 238 4.27 -20.28 6.79
CA GLY A 238 4.47 -20.93 5.49
C GLY A 238 4.59 -19.96 4.30
N ILE A 239 4.44 -18.66 4.48
CA ILE A 239 4.39 -17.68 3.40
C ILE A 239 5.63 -16.77 3.39
N TYR A 240 6.34 -16.72 2.26
CA TYR A 240 7.26 -15.63 1.95
C TYR A 240 6.46 -14.40 1.50
N ALA A 241 6.25 -13.45 2.42
CA ALA A 241 5.43 -12.27 2.20
C ALA A 241 6.22 -11.17 1.46
N VAL A 242 6.42 -11.34 0.16
CA VAL A 242 7.31 -10.50 -0.68
C VAL A 242 6.91 -9.02 -0.74
N LEU A 243 5.67 -8.67 -0.46
CA LEU A 243 5.18 -7.29 -0.40
C LEU A 243 5.26 -6.68 1.01
N SER A 244 5.99 -7.32 1.91
CA SER A 244 6.25 -6.84 3.28
C SER A 244 7.66 -6.24 3.43
N SER A 245 8.29 -5.81 2.33
CA SER A 245 9.60 -5.15 2.30
C SER A 245 9.63 -4.04 1.26
N VAL A 246 10.52 -3.07 1.46
CA VAL A 246 10.69 -1.94 0.52
C VAL A 246 11.17 -2.45 -0.85
N GLU A 247 12.10 -3.41 -0.88
CA GLU A 247 12.61 -4.02 -2.11
C GLU A 247 11.50 -4.74 -2.87
N GLY A 248 10.63 -5.46 -2.15
CA GLY A 248 9.46 -6.11 -2.75
C GLY A 248 8.48 -5.10 -3.34
N LEU A 249 8.24 -3.98 -2.67
CA LEU A 249 7.38 -2.93 -3.17
C LEU A 249 7.97 -2.20 -4.39
N LYS A 250 9.30 -1.97 -4.42
CA LYS A 250 9.99 -1.45 -5.61
C LYS A 250 9.83 -2.39 -6.80
N ARG A 251 10.13 -3.70 -6.62
CA ARG A 251 9.90 -4.69 -7.66
C ARG A 251 8.44 -4.70 -8.13
N PHE A 252 7.49 -4.58 -7.21
CA PHE A 252 6.06 -4.58 -7.55
C PHE A 252 5.69 -3.42 -8.46
N VAL A 253 6.14 -2.19 -8.19
CA VAL A 253 5.81 -1.03 -9.04
C VAL A 253 6.49 -1.08 -10.40
N ASP A 254 7.65 -1.73 -10.49
CA ASP A 254 8.37 -1.93 -11.75
C ASP A 254 7.79 -3.07 -12.59
N THR A 255 7.06 -4.01 -11.97
CA THR A 255 6.40 -5.13 -12.65
C THR A 255 5.17 -4.62 -13.40
N HIS A 256 5.16 -4.74 -14.74
CA HIS A 256 4.12 -4.17 -15.60
C HIS A 256 3.92 -2.66 -15.39
N ALA A 257 5.00 -1.89 -15.34
CA ALA A 257 4.99 -0.45 -15.06
C ALA A 257 3.98 0.30 -15.93
N SER A 258 3.14 1.12 -15.29
CA SER A 258 2.09 1.90 -15.93
C SER A 258 1.76 3.12 -15.05
N PRO A 259 1.34 4.26 -15.62
CA PRO A 259 0.83 5.38 -14.83
C PRO A 259 -0.46 5.06 -14.05
N TYR A 260 -1.04 3.89 -14.32
CA TYR A 260 -2.26 3.39 -13.66
C TYR A 260 -1.99 2.20 -12.72
N HIS A 261 -0.72 1.93 -12.41
CA HIS A 261 -0.29 0.89 -11.48
C HIS A 261 0.67 1.48 -10.44
N GLY A 262 0.44 1.23 -9.16
CA GLY A 262 1.28 1.77 -8.09
C GLY A 262 0.77 1.42 -6.70
N LEU A 263 1.13 2.25 -5.72
CA LEU A 263 0.86 2.00 -4.31
C LEU A 263 -0.23 2.94 -3.75
N ASN A 264 -1.09 2.39 -2.92
CA ASN A 264 -1.74 3.11 -1.84
C ASN A 264 -0.72 3.22 -0.70
N PHE A 265 0.20 4.19 -0.83
CA PHE A 265 1.37 4.32 0.04
C PHE A 265 0.95 4.58 1.49
N CYS A 266 1.24 3.62 2.37
CA CYS A 266 1.02 3.74 3.80
C CYS A 266 2.36 4.01 4.50
N GLN A 267 2.61 5.26 4.87
CA GLN A 267 3.86 5.66 5.52
C GLN A 267 4.12 4.87 6.80
N GLY A 268 3.09 4.61 7.62
CA GLY A 268 3.22 3.80 8.83
C GLY A 268 3.75 2.40 8.55
N THR A 269 3.11 1.69 7.61
CA THR A 269 3.53 0.34 7.20
C THR A 269 4.94 0.32 6.59
N ILE A 270 5.30 1.36 5.80
CA ILE A 270 6.68 1.47 5.27
C ILE A 270 7.69 1.68 6.40
N CYS A 271 7.38 2.53 7.40
CA CYS A 271 8.26 2.73 8.55
C CYS A 271 8.56 1.43 9.31
N GLU A 272 7.60 0.48 9.35
CA GLU A 272 7.80 -0.84 9.97
C GLU A 272 8.78 -1.73 9.20
N MET A 273 9.04 -1.44 7.92
CA MET A 273 9.97 -2.19 7.05
C MET A 273 11.40 -1.64 7.09
N LEU A 274 11.59 -0.43 7.65
CA LEU A 274 12.87 0.29 7.63
C LEU A 274 13.66 0.05 8.92
N LYS A 275 15.00 0.05 8.82
CA LYS A 275 15.88 -0.02 9.97
C LYS A 275 15.94 1.32 10.71
N ASN A 276 16.04 2.40 9.96
CA ASN A 276 16.13 3.78 10.46
C ASN A 276 15.03 4.64 9.81
N PRO A 277 13.75 4.50 10.23
CA PRO A 277 12.63 5.19 9.57
C PRO A 277 12.80 6.71 9.47
N ASN A 278 13.46 7.34 10.45
CA ASN A 278 13.68 8.79 10.46
C ASN A 278 14.62 9.28 9.34
N GLU A 279 15.45 8.40 8.82
CA GLU A 279 16.44 8.72 7.77
C GLU A 279 16.01 8.20 6.40
N GLU A 280 15.30 7.08 6.38
CA GLU A 280 15.03 6.32 5.16
C GLU A 280 13.64 6.62 4.55
N ILE A 281 12.69 7.20 5.33
CA ILE A 281 11.32 7.44 4.85
C ILE A 281 11.19 8.69 3.97
N LEU A 282 12.19 9.58 3.98
CA LEU A 282 12.27 10.80 3.18
C LEU A 282 13.01 10.52 1.87
#